data_8879d15c3251cb2c04f79b9980a22bf3
#
_entry.id   8879d15c3251cb2c04f79b9980a22bf3
#
_cell.length_a   1.000
_cell.length_b   1.000
_cell.length_c   1.000
_cell.angle_alpha   90.00
_cell.angle_beta   90.00
_cell.angle_gamma   90.00
#
_symmetry.space_group_name_H-M   'P 1'
#
loop_
_entity.id
_entity.type
_entity.pdbx_description
1 polymer ?
#
loop_
_entity_poly.entity_id
_entity_poly.type
_entity_poly.pdbx_seq_one_letter_code
_entity_poly.pdbx_strand_id
1 'polypeptide(L)'
;MKVLNKKNISFVVAFIASTHLYTTEPIAYLNSLGYEPAQKEIASSKNGMITTQHFLATQVGEKILNQGGNAYDASIAVAFTLAVVLPRAGNIGGGGFMVIYDKETEQPYTIDFREKAPELSTKDMYLNKDGSFNDKNLSTVGYLAIGVPGTVAGLWEVHQKFGSLPWNELIEDAIYYAENGFEITPFLADILLRYSC
;
A
#
# COMPACT_ATOMS: atom_id res chain seq x y z
N MET A 1 20.49 -16.91 21.03
CA MET A 1 19.06 -17.22 21.04
C MET A 1 18.40 -16.26 22.03
N LYS A 2 17.96 -15.07 21.55
CA LYS A 2 17.23 -14.09 22.39
C LYS A 2 15.76 -14.45 22.32
N VAL A 3 15.17 -14.75 23.46
CA VAL A 3 13.74 -14.99 23.63
C VAL A 3 13.04 -13.66 23.39
N LEU A 4 12.31 -13.54 22.29
CA LEU A 4 11.42 -12.41 22.02
C LEU A 4 10.29 -12.44 23.06
N ASN A 5 10.18 -11.31 23.77
CA ASN A 5 9.23 -11.10 24.84
C ASN A 5 7.79 -11.21 24.26
N LYS A 6 6.95 -12.01 24.93
CA LYS A 6 5.57 -12.34 24.53
C LYS A 6 4.57 -11.16 24.60
N LYS A 7 5.02 -9.93 24.57
CA LYS A 7 4.17 -8.74 24.61
C LYS A 7 4.04 -8.20 23.19
N ASN A 8 2.82 -8.06 22.74
CA ASN A 8 2.38 -7.32 21.57
C ASN A 8 2.38 -8.10 20.24
N ILE A 9 1.42 -9.01 20.07
CA ILE A 9 1.01 -9.47 18.73
C ILE A 9 -0.25 -8.69 18.36
N SER A 10 -0.07 -7.60 17.61
CA SER A 10 -1.17 -6.89 16.95
C SER A 10 -1.27 -7.38 15.50
N PHE A 11 -2.48 -7.66 15.04
CA PHE A 11 -2.73 -8.00 13.64
C PHE A 11 -3.17 -6.76 12.90
N VAL A 12 -2.44 -6.40 11.86
CA VAL A 12 -2.84 -5.36 10.92
C VAL A 12 -3.17 -6.05 9.60
N VAL A 13 -4.40 -5.89 9.13
CA VAL A 13 -4.82 -6.32 7.80
C VAL A 13 -4.99 -5.06 6.96
N ALA A 14 -4.03 -4.79 6.09
CA ALA A 14 -4.17 -3.71 5.11
C ALA A 14 -4.87 -4.26 3.86
N PHE A 15 -6.12 -3.86 3.62
CA PHE A 15 -6.84 -4.14 2.39
C PHE A 15 -6.69 -2.95 1.44
N ILE A 16 -5.94 -3.14 0.35
CA ILE A 16 -6.03 -2.26 -0.81
C ILE A 16 -7.06 -2.92 -1.75
N ALA A 17 -8.32 -2.53 -1.61
CA ALA A 17 -9.37 -3.00 -2.49
C ALA A 17 -9.38 -2.19 -3.78
N SER A 18 -8.72 -2.68 -4.83
CA SER A 18 -9.07 -2.31 -6.19
C SER A 18 -10.14 -3.31 -6.67
N THR A 19 -11.38 -2.86 -6.76
CA THR A 19 -12.47 -3.63 -7.36
C THR A 19 -12.29 -3.71 -8.87
N HIS A 20 -11.55 -4.72 -9.33
CA HIS A 20 -11.66 -5.20 -10.70
C HIS A 20 -12.17 -6.64 -10.63
N LEU A 21 -13.34 -6.90 -11.21
CA LEU A 21 -13.83 -8.24 -11.48
C LEU A 21 -12.80 -8.95 -12.36
N TYR A 22 -12.07 -9.89 -11.80
CA TYR A 22 -11.21 -10.78 -12.58
C TYR A 22 -12.02 -11.96 -13.06
N THR A 23 -12.08 -12.11 -14.38
CA THR A 23 -12.52 -13.32 -15.06
C THR A 23 -11.60 -14.49 -14.71
N THR A 24 -12.10 -15.71 -14.83
CA THR A 24 -11.53 -16.98 -14.36
C THR A 24 -10.20 -17.44 -14.99
N GLU A 25 -9.41 -16.54 -15.61
CA GLU A 25 -8.16 -16.87 -16.31
C GLU A 25 -6.86 -16.23 -15.73
N PRO A 26 -6.72 -16.00 -14.39
CA PRO A 26 -5.50 -15.36 -13.89
C PRO A 26 -4.26 -16.29 -14.00
N ILE A 27 -4.47 -17.59 -13.90
CA ILE A 27 -3.37 -18.58 -13.88
C ILE A 27 -2.79 -18.80 -15.29
N ALA A 28 -3.65 -18.90 -16.30
CA ALA A 28 -3.22 -19.06 -17.69
C ALA A 28 -2.44 -17.83 -18.18
N TYR A 29 -2.86 -16.62 -17.77
CA TYR A 29 -2.14 -15.39 -18.09
C TYR A 29 -0.79 -15.32 -17.39
N LEU A 30 -0.71 -15.66 -16.10
CA LEU A 30 0.56 -15.69 -15.36
C LEU A 30 1.53 -16.74 -15.93
N ASN A 31 1.04 -17.91 -16.33
CA ASN A 31 1.84 -18.94 -16.98
C ASN A 31 2.37 -18.46 -18.35
N SER A 32 1.59 -17.69 -19.11
CA SER A 32 2.03 -17.11 -20.38
C SER A 32 3.15 -16.07 -20.22
N LEU A 33 3.30 -15.50 -19.02
CA LEU A 33 4.37 -14.58 -18.64
C LEU A 33 5.59 -15.28 -18.00
N GLY A 34 5.60 -16.63 -17.98
CA GLY A 34 6.67 -17.41 -17.37
C GLY A 34 6.57 -17.49 -15.84
N TYR A 35 5.44 -17.10 -15.26
CA TYR A 35 5.16 -17.36 -13.85
C TYR A 35 4.70 -18.80 -13.69
N GLU A 36 5.59 -19.67 -13.24
CA GLU A 36 5.17 -20.94 -12.67
C GLU A 36 4.33 -20.64 -11.42
N PRO A 37 3.13 -21.23 -11.29
CA PRO A 37 2.39 -21.11 -10.03
C PRO A 37 3.30 -21.65 -8.93
N ALA A 38 3.70 -20.80 -8.00
CA ALA A 38 4.47 -21.22 -6.85
C ALA A 38 3.74 -22.44 -6.23
N GLN A 39 4.50 -23.51 -5.99
CA GLN A 39 3.95 -24.61 -5.21
C GLN A 39 3.31 -23.98 -3.98
N LYS A 40 2.07 -24.38 -3.66
CA LYS A 40 1.35 -23.86 -2.50
C LYS A 40 2.09 -24.26 -1.23
N GLU A 41 3.16 -23.54 -0.92
CA GLU A 41 3.77 -23.63 0.40
C GLU A 41 2.92 -22.82 1.36
N ILE A 42 2.35 -23.52 2.32
CA ILE A 42 1.61 -22.87 3.40
C ILE A 42 2.63 -22.27 4.35
N ALA A 43 2.78 -20.96 4.29
CA ALA A 43 3.57 -20.25 5.27
C ALA A 43 2.85 -20.23 6.62
N SER A 44 3.56 -20.55 7.69
CA SER A 44 3.05 -20.46 9.06
C SER A 44 4.10 -19.88 10.00
N SER A 45 3.67 -19.06 10.93
CA SER A 45 4.56 -18.49 11.95
C SER A 45 3.83 -18.35 13.29
N LYS A 46 4.58 -18.51 14.39
CA LYS A 46 4.06 -18.30 15.76
C LYS A 46 4.20 -16.86 16.24
N ASN A 47 5.09 -16.09 15.63
CA ASN A 47 5.48 -14.77 16.12
C ASN A 47 4.88 -13.61 15.33
N GLY A 48 4.53 -13.82 14.09
CA GLY A 48 3.96 -12.83 13.21
C GLY A 48 4.01 -13.28 11.76
N MET A 49 3.19 -12.67 10.91
CA MET A 49 3.14 -12.95 9.49
C MET A 49 2.88 -11.67 8.72
N ILE A 50 3.52 -11.53 7.57
CA ILE A 50 3.30 -10.43 6.63
C ILE A 50 3.06 -11.03 5.26
N THR A 51 2.09 -10.45 4.55
CA THR A 51 1.87 -10.73 3.13
C THR A 51 1.59 -9.43 2.40
N THR A 52 2.18 -9.25 1.24
CA THR A 52 2.01 -8.07 0.40
C THR A 52 1.96 -8.45 -1.07
N GLN A 53 1.66 -7.49 -1.94
CA GLN A 53 1.67 -7.69 -3.39
C GLN A 53 3.07 -7.71 -4.01
N HIS A 54 4.13 -7.44 -3.23
CA HIS A 54 5.50 -7.45 -3.73
C HIS A 54 6.45 -8.04 -2.69
N PHE A 55 7.27 -9.01 -3.09
CA PHE A 55 8.15 -9.74 -2.19
C PHE A 55 9.14 -8.83 -1.44
N LEU A 56 9.69 -7.79 -2.10
CA LEU A 56 10.59 -6.83 -1.43
C LEU A 56 9.89 -6.09 -0.28
N ALA A 57 8.63 -5.71 -0.46
CA ALA A 57 7.87 -5.08 0.61
C ALA A 57 7.57 -6.06 1.76
N THR A 58 7.35 -7.35 1.46
CA THR A 58 7.21 -8.39 2.49
C THR A 58 8.51 -8.54 3.28
N GLN A 59 9.67 -8.57 2.61
CA GLN A 59 10.99 -8.65 3.25
C GLN A 59 11.27 -7.44 4.14
N VAL A 60 10.91 -6.24 3.71
CA VAL A 60 11.03 -5.02 4.52
C VAL A 60 10.18 -5.13 5.79
N GLY A 61 8.93 -5.54 5.66
CA GLY A 61 8.08 -5.73 6.83
C GLY A 61 8.63 -6.79 7.80
N GLU A 62 9.16 -7.90 7.30
CA GLU A 62 9.83 -8.93 8.11
C GLU A 62 11.07 -8.37 8.81
N LYS A 63 11.90 -7.58 8.10
CA LYS A 63 13.06 -6.88 8.69
C LYS A 63 12.64 -6.01 9.87
N ILE A 64 11.60 -5.19 9.70
CA ILE A 64 11.09 -4.32 10.77
C ILE A 64 10.63 -5.12 11.98
N LEU A 65 9.87 -6.21 11.79
CA LEU A 65 9.47 -7.09 12.89
C LEU A 65 10.69 -7.72 13.62
N ASN A 66 11.71 -8.14 12.87
CA ASN A 66 12.92 -8.72 13.42
C ASN A 66 13.80 -7.71 14.17
N GLN A 67 13.70 -6.44 13.83
CA GLN A 67 14.34 -5.33 14.56
C GLN A 67 13.63 -4.96 15.86
N GLY A 68 12.49 -5.58 16.15
CA GLY A 68 11.69 -5.33 17.35
C GLY A 68 10.55 -4.34 17.14
N GLY A 69 10.33 -3.91 15.92
CA GLY A 69 9.14 -3.13 15.54
C GLY A 69 7.86 -3.94 15.70
N ASN A 70 6.77 -3.26 15.83
CA ASN A 70 5.44 -3.87 15.93
C ASN A 70 4.78 -3.99 14.55
N ALA A 71 3.54 -4.50 14.51
CA ALA A 71 2.80 -4.66 13.26
C ALA A 71 2.47 -3.31 12.58
N TYR A 72 2.36 -2.23 13.35
CA TYR A 72 2.11 -0.89 12.82
C TYR A 72 3.35 -0.35 12.12
N ASP A 73 4.52 -0.48 12.75
CA ASP A 73 5.81 -0.11 12.16
C ASP A 73 6.04 -0.87 10.85
N ALA A 74 5.84 -2.20 10.87
CA ALA A 74 5.97 -3.03 9.69
C ALA A 74 5.01 -2.61 8.57
N SER A 75 3.76 -2.26 8.90
CA SER A 75 2.77 -1.81 7.92
C SER A 75 3.12 -0.48 7.28
N ILE A 76 3.68 0.45 8.05
CA ILE A 76 4.17 1.75 7.56
C ILE A 76 5.33 1.54 6.59
N ALA A 77 6.34 0.76 6.98
CA ALA A 77 7.49 0.48 6.14
C ALA A 77 7.10 -0.25 4.84
N VAL A 78 6.17 -1.21 4.93
CA VAL A 78 5.59 -1.90 3.78
C VAL A 78 4.88 -0.92 2.84
N ALA A 79 4.06 0.00 3.37
CA ALA A 79 3.31 0.95 2.55
C ALA A 79 4.24 1.88 1.76
N PHE A 80 5.28 2.42 2.39
CA PHE A 80 6.29 3.24 1.69
C PHE A 80 7.09 2.43 0.68
N THR A 81 7.47 1.20 1.02
CA THR A 81 8.18 0.32 0.07
C THR A 81 7.32 0.01 -1.13
N LEU A 82 6.03 -0.32 -0.95
CA LEU A 82 5.09 -0.56 -2.04
C LEU A 82 4.91 0.67 -2.94
N ALA A 83 4.99 1.88 -2.40
CA ALA A 83 4.94 3.09 -3.21
C ALA A 83 6.09 3.17 -4.24
N VAL A 84 7.22 2.52 -3.96
CA VAL A 84 8.38 2.44 -4.87
C VAL A 84 8.33 1.19 -5.75
N VAL A 85 8.21 0.01 -5.15
CA VAL A 85 8.37 -1.27 -5.87
C VAL A 85 7.11 -1.74 -6.58
N LEU A 86 5.97 -1.14 -6.31
CA LEU A 86 4.68 -1.43 -6.92
C LEU A 86 4.02 -0.16 -7.49
N PRO A 87 4.66 0.55 -8.44
CA PRO A 87 4.26 1.90 -8.86
C PRO A 87 2.85 1.98 -9.45
N ARG A 88 2.26 0.86 -9.86
CA ARG A 88 0.89 0.83 -10.38
C ARG A 88 -0.20 0.90 -9.29
N ALA A 89 0.13 0.63 -8.03
CA ALA A 89 -0.85 0.51 -6.94
C ALA A 89 -0.37 1.15 -5.63
N GLY A 90 0.92 1.04 -5.29
CA GLY A 90 1.51 1.75 -4.17
C GLY A 90 1.56 3.25 -4.45
N ASN A 91 1.39 4.08 -3.43
CA ASN A 91 1.32 5.53 -3.62
C ASN A 91 1.73 6.29 -2.37
N ILE A 92 2.16 7.53 -2.58
CA ILE A 92 2.27 8.60 -1.58
C ILE A 92 1.36 9.79 -1.91
N GLY A 93 0.85 9.84 -3.13
CA GLY A 93 -0.03 10.90 -3.65
C GLY A 93 -1.52 10.50 -3.66
N GLY A 94 -1.86 9.38 -3.05
CA GLY A 94 -3.21 8.85 -2.95
C GLY A 94 -3.71 8.78 -1.52
N GLY A 95 -4.43 7.71 -1.20
CA GLY A 95 -4.99 7.45 0.11
C GLY A 95 -5.20 5.97 0.36
N GLY A 96 -5.92 5.67 1.43
CA GLY A 96 -6.21 4.29 1.81
C GLY A 96 -7.01 4.19 3.08
N PHE A 97 -7.14 2.96 3.54
CA PHE A 97 -7.80 2.61 4.79
C PHE A 97 -6.93 1.64 5.56
N MET A 98 -6.98 1.71 6.87
CA MET A 98 -6.35 0.75 7.75
C MET A 98 -7.37 0.22 8.75
N VAL A 99 -7.42 -1.10 8.91
CA VAL A 99 -8.20 -1.78 9.94
C VAL A 99 -7.20 -2.43 10.89
N ILE A 100 -7.34 -2.13 12.15
CA ILE A 100 -6.43 -2.53 13.23
C ILE A 100 -7.24 -3.27 14.29
N TYR A 101 -6.69 -4.36 14.79
CA TYR A 101 -7.10 -4.92 16.08
C TYR A 101 -5.92 -4.81 17.04
N ASP A 102 -6.08 -3.97 18.04
CA ASP A 102 -5.07 -3.80 19.09
C ASP A 102 -5.33 -4.79 20.21
N LYS A 103 -4.36 -5.66 20.44
CA LYS A 103 -4.46 -6.71 21.43
C LYS A 103 -4.33 -6.20 22.87
N GLU A 104 -3.68 -5.07 23.09
CA GLU A 104 -3.50 -4.53 24.43
C GLU A 104 -4.80 -3.95 24.98
N THR A 105 -5.53 -3.23 24.12
CA THR A 105 -6.83 -2.65 24.46
C THR A 105 -8.00 -3.57 24.12
N GLU A 106 -7.76 -4.65 23.37
CA GLU A 106 -8.79 -5.55 22.82
C GLU A 106 -9.85 -4.82 21.99
N GLN A 107 -9.45 -3.72 21.32
CA GLN A 107 -10.36 -2.89 20.54
C GLN A 107 -9.97 -2.86 19.06
N PRO A 108 -10.96 -2.87 18.16
CA PRO A 108 -10.74 -2.58 16.75
C PRO A 108 -10.66 -1.06 16.53
N TYR A 109 -9.77 -0.64 15.62
CA TYR A 109 -9.66 0.73 15.14
C TYR A 109 -9.73 0.74 13.62
N THR A 110 -10.28 1.81 13.07
CA THR A 110 -10.22 2.10 11.65
C THR A 110 -9.65 3.49 11.45
N ILE A 111 -8.75 3.60 10.47
CA ILE A 111 -8.17 4.88 10.08
C ILE A 111 -8.50 5.08 8.61
N ASP A 112 -9.24 6.13 8.33
CA ASP A 112 -9.61 6.57 7.00
C ASP A 112 -8.70 7.73 6.60
N PHE A 113 -7.79 7.44 5.67
CA PHE A 113 -6.90 8.43 5.09
C PHE A 113 -7.08 8.51 3.57
N ARG A 114 -8.32 8.26 3.12
CA ARG A 114 -8.67 8.44 1.72
C ARG A 114 -8.49 9.90 1.30
N GLU A 115 -8.30 10.11 0.01
CA GLU A 115 -8.22 11.42 -0.61
C GLU A 115 -9.49 12.21 -0.36
N LYS A 116 -9.35 13.51 -0.19
CA LYS A 116 -10.46 14.45 -0.06
C LYS A 116 -10.51 15.38 -1.28
N ALA A 117 -11.69 15.86 -1.59
CA ALA A 117 -11.83 16.93 -2.55
C ALA A 117 -11.10 18.19 -2.04
N PRO A 118 -10.42 18.96 -2.91
CA PRO A 118 -9.88 20.27 -2.55
C PRO A 118 -10.97 21.19 -1.98
N GLU A 119 -10.60 22.08 -1.07
CA GLU A 119 -11.54 22.96 -0.36
C GLU A 119 -12.40 23.83 -1.31
N LEU A 120 -11.83 24.24 -2.43
CA LEU A 120 -12.52 25.05 -3.44
C LEU A 120 -13.35 24.22 -4.44
N SER A 121 -13.45 22.90 -4.25
CA SER A 121 -14.25 22.05 -5.12
C SER A 121 -15.73 22.35 -4.96
N THR A 122 -16.44 22.39 -6.11
CA THR A 122 -17.89 22.56 -6.14
C THR A 122 -18.52 21.38 -6.88
N LYS A 123 -19.82 21.16 -6.64
CA LYS A 123 -20.56 20.07 -7.29
C LYS A 123 -20.61 20.22 -8.83
N ASP A 124 -20.47 21.42 -9.33
CA ASP A 124 -20.63 21.76 -10.74
C ASP A 124 -19.28 22.01 -11.45
N MET A 125 -18.13 21.80 -10.76
CA MET A 125 -16.80 22.14 -11.30
C MET A 125 -16.42 21.41 -12.58
N TYR A 126 -17.10 20.30 -12.89
CA TYR A 126 -16.87 19.49 -14.11
C TYR A 126 -17.94 19.68 -15.16
N LEU A 127 -18.91 20.57 -14.93
CA LEU A 127 -20.00 20.84 -15.85
C LEU A 127 -19.71 22.05 -16.76
N ASN A 128 -20.33 22.09 -17.90
CA ASN A 128 -20.45 23.28 -18.72
C ASN A 128 -21.42 24.28 -18.08
N LYS A 129 -21.43 25.53 -18.58
CA LYS A 129 -22.30 26.58 -18.02
C LYS A 129 -23.79 26.27 -18.17
N ASP A 130 -24.17 25.41 -19.10
CA ASP A 130 -25.54 24.94 -19.35
C ASP A 130 -25.92 23.72 -18.48
N GLY A 131 -25.01 23.23 -17.63
CA GLY A 131 -25.21 22.07 -16.78
C GLY A 131 -24.95 20.73 -17.46
N SER A 132 -24.57 20.70 -18.73
CA SER A 132 -24.17 19.47 -19.43
C SER A 132 -22.77 19.02 -18.98
N PHE A 133 -22.47 17.71 -19.18
CA PHE A 133 -21.13 17.19 -18.90
C PHE A 133 -20.08 17.78 -19.85
N ASN A 134 -18.93 18.13 -19.31
CA ASN A 134 -17.79 18.55 -20.10
C ASN A 134 -17.11 17.34 -20.75
N ASP A 135 -16.91 17.38 -22.05
CA ASP A 135 -16.28 16.32 -22.86
C ASP A 135 -14.75 16.24 -22.70
N LYS A 136 -14.12 17.19 -21.98
CA LYS A 136 -12.68 17.26 -21.77
C LYS A 136 -12.15 16.34 -20.67
N ASN A 137 -12.97 15.44 -20.17
CA ASN A 137 -12.60 14.52 -19.08
C ASN A 137 -11.98 15.21 -17.84
N LEU A 138 -12.45 16.39 -17.49
CA LEU A 138 -11.89 17.21 -16.40
C LEU A 138 -11.87 16.51 -15.04
N SER A 139 -12.73 15.52 -14.84
CA SER A 139 -12.76 14.72 -13.60
C SER A 139 -11.72 13.60 -13.56
N THR A 140 -11.03 13.32 -14.65
CA THR A 140 -10.05 12.23 -14.75
C THR A 140 -8.67 12.68 -15.21
N VAL A 141 -8.59 13.82 -15.90
CA VAL A 141 -7.32 14.32 -16.47
C VAL A 141 -7.13 15.80 -16.11
N GLY A 142 -5.93 16.12 -15.64
CA GLY A 142 -5.52 17.49 -15.34
C GLY A 142 -5.72 17.90 -13.88
N TYR A 143 -5.47 19.15 -13.59
CA TYR A 143 -5.40 19.68 -12.21
C TYR A 143 -6.72 19.59 -11.45
N LEU A 144 -7.85 19.65 -12.12
CA LEU A 144 -9.17 19.57 -11.48
C LEU A 144 -9.52 18.14 -11.01
N ALA A 145 -8.82 17.12 -11.54
CA ALA A 145 -9.03 15.72 -11.17
C ALA A 145 -8.26 15.32 -9.88
N ILE A 146 -7.38 16.19 -9.37
CA ILE A 146 -6.48 15.85 -8.26
C ILE A 146 -7.24 16.00 -6.94
N GLY A 147 -7.24 14.92 -6.13
CA GLY A 147 -7.64 14.95 -4.73
C GLY A 147 -6.48 15.37 -3.82
N VAL A 148 -6.80 15.79 -2.60
CA VAL A 148 -5.82 16.04 -1.54
C VAL A 148 -5.37 14.69 -0.98
N PRO A 149 -4.07 14.35 -1.08
CA PRO A 149 -3.55 13.05 -0.66
C PRO A 149 -3.66 12.83 0.85
N GLY A 150 -3.94 11.60 1.25
CA GLY A 150 -4.05 11.19 2.65
C GLY A 150 -3.01 10.17 3.10
N THR A 151 -2.33 9.45 2.19
CA THR A 151 -1.46 8.32 2.54
C THR A 151 -0.42 8.68 3.59
N VAL A 152 0.40 9.71 3.35
CA VAL A 152 1.47 10.07 4.28
C VAL A 152 0.92 10.54 5.62
N ALA A 153 -0.15 11.36 5.61
CA ALA A 153 -0.80 11.84 6.81
C ALA A 153 -1.40 10.69 7.65
N GLY A 154 -2.04 9.73 6.99
CA GLY A 154 -2.61 8.56 7.67
C GLY A 154 -1.55 7.65 8.28
N LEU A 155 -0.49 7.35 7.54
CA LEU A 155 0.63 6.55 8.06
C LEU A 155 1.35 7.26 9.21
N TRP A 156 1.47 8.58 9.14
CA TRP A 156 2.01 9.39 10.24
C TRP A 156 1.10 9.31 11.47
N GLU A 157 -0.21 9.41 11.32
CA GLU A 157 -1.15 9.28 12.44
C GLU A 157 -1.07 7.89 13.10
N VAL A 158 -0.96 6.83 12.30
CA VAL A 158 -0.73 5.47 12.80
C VAL A 158 0.56 5.41 13.62
N HIS A 159 1.64 5.97 13.08
CA HIS A 159 2.92 6.00 13.78
C HIS A 159 2.85 6.74 15.11
N GLN A 160 2.20 7.91 15.16
CA GLN A 160 2.07 8.70 16.38
C GLN A 160 1.26 7.99 17.48
N LYS A 161 0.29 7.16 17.09
CA LYS A 161 -0.58 6.45 18.04
C LYS A 161 -0.01 5.11 18.47
N PHE A 162 0.63 4.39 17.58
CA PHE A 162 0.94 2.98 17.75
C PHE A 162 2.38 2.60 17.40
N GLY A 163 3.14 3.49 16.78
CA GLY A 163 4.52 3.23 16.37
C GLY A 163 5.46 3.04 17.57
N SER A 164 6.46 2.21 17.41
CA SER A 164 7.49 1.93 18.43
C SER A 164 8.90 2.24 17.95
N LEU A 165 9.15 2.20 16.63
CA LEU A 165 10.44 2.55 16.05
C LEU A 165 10.44 3.99 15.52
N PRO A 166 11.63 4.62 15.39
CA PRO A 166 11.75 5.95 14.80
C PRO A 166 11.22 5.99 13.35
N TRP A 167 10.48 7.04 13.02
CA TRP A 167 9.88 7.22 11.69
C TRP A 167 10.86 7.09 10.53
N ASN A 168 12.04 7.68 10.66
CA ASN A 168 13.08 7.63 9.63
C ASN A 168 13.55 6.21 9.34
N GLU A 169 13.58 5.32 10.33
CA GLU A 169 13.95 3.92 10.12
C GLU A 169 12.91 3.16 9.32
N LEU A 170 11.61 3.53 9.45
CA LEU A 170 10.52 2.89 8.73
C LEU A 170 10.48 3.23 7.23
N ILE A 171 11.08 4.35 6.83
CA ILE A 171 11.09 4.78 5.42
C ILE A 171 12.43 4.52 4.72
N GLU A 172 13.47 4.08 5.45
CA GLU A 172 14.84 3.92 4.97
C GLU A 172 14.92 2.97 3.77
N ASP A 173 14.30 1.79 3.85
CA ASP A 173 14.32 0.81 2.77
C ASP A 173 13.59 1.31 1.51
N ALA A 174 12.51 2.06 1.67
CA ALA A 174 11.81 2.68 0.55
C ALA A 174 12.70 3.72 -0.15
N ILE A 175 13.42 4.54 0.61
CA ILE A 175 14.41 5.49 0.08
C ILE A 175 15.50 4.73 -0.65
N TYR A 176 16.04 3.67 -0.05
CA TYR A 176 17.08 2.86 -0.67
C TYR A 176 16.66 2.32 -2.04
N TYR A 177 15.45 1.73 -2.16
CA TYR A 177 14.95 1.24 -3.46
C TYR A 177 14.68 2.37 -4.46
N ALA A 178 14.26 3.53 -3.99
CA ALA A 178 14.04 4.68 -4.87
C ALA A 178 15.36 5.24 -5.45
N GLU A 179 16.42 5.26 -4.65
CA GLU A 179 17.73 5.79 -5.07
C GLU A 179 18.54 4.77 -5.88
N ASN A 180 18.51 3.50 -5.51
CA ASN A 180 19.38 2.47 -6.09
C ASN A 180 18.67 1.60 -7.14
N GLY A 181 17.33 1.70 -7.22
CA GLY A 181 16.53 0.83 -8.07
C GLY A 181 16.32 -0.56 -7.46
N PHE A 182 15.54 -1.37 -8.15
CA PHE A 182 15.23 -2.75 -7.80
C PHE A 182 15.01 -3.56 -9.07
N GLU A 183 15.15 -4.89 -8.97
CA GLU A 183 14.87 -5.78 -10.08
C GLU A 183 13.35 -5.87 -10.30
N ILE A 184 12.91 -5.50 -11.52
CA ILE A 184 11.48 -5.53 -11.86
C ILE A 184 11.08 -6.96 -12.25
N THR A 185 9.90 -7.39 -11.80
CA THR A 185 9.33 -8.66 -12.20
C THR A 185 8.88 -8.63 -13.67
N PRO A 186 8.83 -9.78 -14.38
CA PRO A 186 8.29 -9.84 -15.75
C PRO A 186 6.88 -9.24 -15.85
N PHE A 187 6.05 -9.46 -14.82
CA PHE A 187 4.71 -8.87 -14.73
C PHE A 187 4.74 -7.34 -14.67
N LEU A 188 5.61 -6.75 -13.86
CA LEU A 188 5.76 -5.30 -13.80
C LEU A 188 6.31 -4.74 -15.10
N ALA A 189 7.30 -5.44 -15.72
CA ALA A 189 7.86 -5.04 -17.00
C ALA A 189 6.78 -4.98 -18.10
N ASP A 190 5.92 -5.99 -18.19
CA ASP A 190 4.81 -6.02 -19.15
C ASP A 190 3.83 -4.86 -18.93
N ILE A 191 3.48 -4.57 -17.68
CA ILE A 191 2.62 -3.43 -17.36
C ILE A 191 3.27 -2.11 -17.79
N LEU A 192 4.53 -1.89 -17.45
CA LEU A 192 5.24 -0.66 -17.80
C LEU A 192 5.32 -0.47 -19.31
N LEU A 193 5.57 -1.55 -20.07
CA LEU A 193 5.58 -1.52 -21.53
C LEU A 193 4.23 -1.16 -22.14
N ARG A 194 3.11 -1.62 -21.57
CA ARG A 194 1.75 -1.28 -22.05
C ARG A 194 1.38 0.18 -21.85
N TYR A 195 1.96 0.83 -20.86
CA TYR A 195 1.68 2.23 -20.51
C TYR A 195 2.83 3.18 -20.86
N SER A 196 3.91 2.68 -21.48
CA SER A 196 4.96 3.55 -22.04
C SER A 196 4.41 4.24 -23.29
N CYS A 197 4.30 5.57 -23.24
CA CYS A 197 3.97 6.42 -24.38
C CYS A 197 5.15 6.54 -25.32
#